data_638f390c667061c63c8496ad24cd6dab
#
_entry.id   638f390c667061c63c8496ad24cd6dab
#
_cell.length_a   1.000
_cell.length_b   1.000
_cell.length_c   1.000
_cell.angle_alpha   90.00
_cell.angle_beta   90.00
_cell.angle_gamma   90.00
#
_symmetry.space_group_name_H-M   'P 1'
#
loop_
_entity.id
_entity.type
_entity.pdbx_description
1 polymer ?
#
loop_
_entity_poly.entity_id
_entity_poly.type
_entity_poly.pdbx_seq_one_letter_code
_entity_poly.pdbx_strand_id
1 'polypeptide(L)'
;AFKYQLSKLPGMEGAKFKIPWLKLGLAALALFVITQKDIHFSINMKAPLESMVDDRQESPNTPANIDQMSIVSPVSLTSKAVEPKFSLSTISDQQAHSYIKRFAKVARAEMDKFGIPASIKMAQGILESKAGTNEDAMTYNNHFGQIMSGNEYTSAWQNWRAHSLLLQENYPSLFKLGENRKKWAKEFKRIGYSGDRNYGQYLLDIIDKYNLKDLD
;
A
#
# COMPACT_ATOMS: atom_id res chain seq x y z
N ALA A 1 -8.66 -1.78 54.54
CA ALA A 1 -8.05 -0.53 55.06
C ALA A 1 -8.52 0.71 54.30
N PHE A 2 -8.83 0.63 53.04
CA PHE A 2 -9.25 1.77 52.19
C PHE A 2 -10.71 2.25 52.45
N LYS A 3 -11.58 1.38 52.89
CA LYS A 3 -12.99 1.71 53.25
C LYS A 3 -13.15 2.53 54.52
N TYR A 4 -12.16 2.51 55.41
CA TYR A 4 -12.25 3.20 56.73
C TYR A 4 -11.82 4.68 56.70
N GLN A 5 -11.11 5.10 55.68
CA GLN A 5 -10.62 6.49 55.57
C GLN A 5 -11.64 7.43 54.90
N LEU A 6 -12.58 6.90 54.07
CA LEU A 6 -13.57 7.74 53.38
C LEU A 6 -14.76 8.17 54.24
N SER A 7 -14.97 7.54 55.43
CA SER A 7 -16.09 7.86 56.31
C SER A 7 -15.83 9.06 57.26
N LYS A 8 -14.63 9.67 57.20
CA LYS A 8 -14.24 10.80 58.09
C LYS A 8 -14.21 12.16 57.36
N LEU A 9 -14.65 12.27 56.12
CA LEU A 9 -14.74 13.57 55.47
C LEU A 9 -16.09 14.24 55.81
N PRO A 10 -16.08 15.45 56.40
CA PRO A 10 -17.32 16.13 56.78
C PRO A 10 -18.07 16.51 55.51
N GLY A 11 -19.34 16.07 55.45
CA GLY A 11 -20.26 16.38 54.35
C GLY A 11 -20.73 15.20 53.48
N MET A 12 -20.31 13.95 53.79
CA MET A 12 -20.67 12.79 52.96
C MET A 12 -21.58 11.77 53.66
N GLU A 13 -22.38 12.23 54.64
CA GLU A 13 -23.38 11.35 55.27
C GLU A 13 -24.58 11.15 54.31
N GLY A 14 -24.70 9.94 53.79
CA GLY A 14 -25.89 9.48 53.07
C GLY A 14 -25.84 9.37 51.57
N ALA A 15 -24.73 9.69 50.91
CA ALA A 15 -24.62 9.49 49.46
C ALA A 15 -24.34 8.02 49.11
N LYS A 16 -25.39 7.26 48.73
CA LYS A 16 -25.24 5.95 48.08
C LYS A 16 -24.67 6.17 46.70
N PHE A 17 -23.34 6.31 46.56
CA PHE A 17 -22.70 6.34 45.27
C PHE A 17 -22.85 4.95 44.60
N LYS A 18 -23.82 4.83 43.72
CA LYS A 18 -23.87 3.73 42.76
C LYS A 18 -22.80 4.03 41.72
N ILE A 19 -21.57 3.58 41.97
CA ILE A 19 -20.49 3.71 41.02
C ILE A 19 -20.88 2.86 39.80
N PRO A 20 -21.10 3.45 38.63
CA PRO A 20 -21.42 2.68 37.44
C PRO A 20 -20.14 1.98 36.95
N TRP A 21 -19.91 0.77 37.45
CA TRP A 21 -18.75 -0.06 37.14
C TRP A 21 -18.53 -0.20 35.63
N LEU A 22 -19.60 -0.16 34.83
CA LEU A 22 -19.54 -0.18 33.37
C LEU A 22 -18.83 1.07 32.80
N LYS A 23 -19.11 2.27 33.36
CA LYS A 23 -18.48 3.52 32.93
C LYS A 23 -17.01 3.59 33.36
N LEU A 24 -16.67 3.06 34.54
CA LEU A 24 -15.28 2.95 35.01
C LEU A 24 -14.50 1.92 34.16
N GLY A 25 -15.10 0.79 33.81
CA GLY A 25 -14.51 -0.19 32.90
C GLY A 25 -14.27 0.37 31.50
N LEU A 26 -15.20 1.14 30.94
CA LEU A 26 -15.04 1.83 29.65
C LEU A 26 -13.94 2.90 29.70
N ALA A 27 -13.86 3.69 30.80
CA ALA A 27 -12.81 4.68 30.97
C ALA A 27 -11.43 4.04 31.11
N ALA A 28 -11.32 2.93 31.86
CA ALA A 28 -10.09 2.17 31.99
C ALA A 28 -9.67 1.50 30.65
N LEU A 29 -10.63 1.00 29.87
CA LEU A 29 -10.39 0.45 28.54
C LEU A 29 -9.93 1.55 27.56
N ALA A 30 -10.54 2.74 27.60
CA ALA A 30 -10.15 3.87 26.78
C ALA A 30 -8.71 4.35 27.12
N LEU A 31 -8.38 4.45 28.42
CA LEU A 31 -7.03 4.76 28.87
C LEU A 31 -6.01 3.69 28.46
N PHE A 32 -6.37 2.40 28.55
CA PHE A 32 -5.53 1.31 28.10
C PHE A 32 -5.27 1.35 26.60
N VAL A 33 -6.31 1.66 25.79
CA VAL A 33 -6.16 1.82 24.33
C VAL A 33 -5.30 3.02 23.98
N ILE A 34 -5.40 4.13 24.72
CA ILE A 34 -4.58 5.34 24.50
C ILE A 34 -3.12 5.08 24.85
N THR A 35 -2.83 4.34 25.91
CA THR A 35 -1.45 4.03 26.34
C THR A 35 -0.77 2.96 25.49
N GLN A 36 -1.53 2.18 24.71
CA GLN A 36 -0.99 1.16 23.80
C GLN A 36 -0.70 1.68 22.38
N LYS A 37 -1.05 2.95 22.10
CA LYS A 37 -0.80 3.56 20.79
C LYS A 37 0.34 4.54 20.86
N ASP A 38 1.56 4.05 20.69
CA ASP A 38 2.66 4.87 20.17
C ASP A 38 2.40 5.12 18.68
N ILE A 39 1.55 6.11 18.41
CA ILE A 39 1.29 6.53 17.03
C ILE A 39 2.41 7.50 16.66
N HIS A 40 3.50 7.01 16.12
CA HIS A 40 4.49 7.83 15.45
C HIS A 40 3.95 8.27 14.07
N PHE A 41 3.29 9.41 14.05
CA PHE A 41 3.01 10.13 12.80
C PHE A 41 4.25 10.93 12.40
N SER A 42 5.12 10.37 11.59
CA SER A 42 6.15 11.14 10.92
C SER A 42 5.67 11.53 9.52
N ILE A 43 5.12 12.73 9.41
CA ILE A 43 4.85 13.37 8.12
C ILE A 43 6.19 13.93 7.62
N ASN A 44 6.86 13.21 6.74
CA ASN A 44 8.07 13.70 6.09
C ASN A 44 7.68 14.45 4.82
N MET A 45 7.31 15.72 4.98
CA MET A 45 7.15 16.65 3.85
C MET A 45 8.54 17.14 3.43
N LYS A 46 9.18 16.45 2.49
CA LYS A 46 10.27 17.02 1.72
C LYS A 46 9.68 17.81 0.58
N ALA A 47 9.63 19.12 0.76
CA ALA A 47 9.45 20.04 -0.34
C ALA A 47 10.69 19.97 -1.26
N PRO A 48 10.53 20.05 -2.60
CA PRO A 48 11.68 20.20 -3.50
C PRO A 48 12.28 21.57 -3.28
N LEU A 49 13.51 21.63 -2.81
CA LEU A 49 14.32 22.85 -2.86
C LEU A 49 14.81 23.02 -4.28
N GLU A 50 14.29 23.99 -4.98
CA GLU A 50 14.96 24.60 -6.11
C GLU A 50 16.27 25.18 -5.64
N SER A 51 17.38 24.59 -6.04
CA SER A 51 18.69 25.24 -5.94
C SER A 51 18.96 25.97 -7.25
N MET A 52 18.63 27.24 -7.25
CA MET A 52 19.31 28.20 -8.13
C MET A 52 20.74 28.34 -7.62
N VAL A 53 21.69 27.93 -8.40
CA VAL A 53 23.06 28.42 -8.32
C VAL A 53 23.42 28.95 -9.68
N ASP A 54 23.40 30.28 -9.74
CA ASP A 54 24.04 31.11 -10.73
C ASP A 54 25.55 31.04 -10.48
N ASP A 55 26.31 30.63 -11.47
CA ASP A 55 27.73 30.96 -11.50
C ASP A 55 28.16 31.23 -12.95
N ARG A 56 28.18 32.56 -13.23
CA ARG A 56 28.83 33.13 -14.39
C ARG A 56 30.33 33.00 -14.21
N GLN A 57 30.99 32.38 -15.15
CA GLN A 57 32.34 32.84 -15.53
C GLN A 57 32.47 32.96 -17.05
N GLU A 58 32.59 34.21 -17.45
CA GLU A 58 33.04 34.65 -18.77
C GLU A 58 34.50 34.28 -18.98
N SER A 59 34.90 33.88 -20.19
CA SER A 59 35.71 34.68 -21.09
C SER A 59 36.56 33.84 -22.07
N PRO A 60 37.23 34.41 -23.09
CA PRO A 60 36.63 34.81 -24.38
C PRO A 60 37.41 34.22 -25.60
N ASN A 61 36.81 34.44 -26.80
CA ASN A 61 37.46 34.57 -28.12
C ASN A 61 38.20 33.34 -28.72
N THR A 62 37.98 32.91 -29.93
CA THR A 62 37.77 33.49 -31.27
C THR A 62 37.80 32.34 -32.32
N PRO A 63 37.73 32.49 -33.63
CA PRO A 63 36.55 32.58 -34.49
C PRO A 63 36.38 31.39 -35.46
N ALA A 64 35.21 31.39 -36.04
CA ALA A 64 34.79 30.84 -37.33
C ALA A 64 35.71 29.81 -38.05
N ASN A 65 35.07 28.63 -38.31
CA ASN A 65 35.19 28.01 -39.63
C ASN A 65 33.88 27.35 -40.01
N ILE A 66 33.23 27.95 -40.99
CA ILE A 66 32.09 27.41 -41.71
C ILE A 66 32.71 26.47 -42.73
N ASP A 67 32.39 25.21 -42.64
CA ASP A 67 32.19 24.28 -43.74
C ASP A 67 32.29 22.83 -43.22
N GLN A 68 31.18 22.23 -42.97
CA GLN A 68 30.91 20.85 -43.42
C GLN A 68 29.40 20.55 -43.15
N MET A 69 28.66 20.64 -44.21
CA MET A 69 27.33 20.04 -44.34
C MET A 69 27.47 18.54 -44.19
N SER A 70 27.38 18.06 -42.95
CA SER A 70 27.20 16.64 -42.71
C SER A 70 25.69 16.32 -42.86
N ILE A 71 25.43 15.55 -43.85
CA ILE A 71 24.17 14.88 -44.16
C ILE A 71 23.63 14.25 -42.85
N VAL A 72 22.50 14.78 -42.38
CA VAL A 72 21.78 14.22 -41.24
C VAL A 72 21.28 12.85 -41.68
N SER A 73 21.98 11.81 -41.25
CA SER A 73 21.43 10.47 -41.28
C SER A 73 20.14 10.47 -40.46
N PRO A 74 19.03 9.83 -40.93
CA PRO A 74 17.81 9.74 -40.15
C PRO A 74 18.14 9.03 -38.84
N VAL A 75 18.08 9.80 -37.73
CA VAL A 75 18.09 9.21 -36.38
C VAL A 75 16.92 8.26 -36.33
N SER A 76 17.25 6.98 -36.43
CA SER A 76 16.30 5.92 -36.13
C SER A 76 15.85 6.12 -34.69
N LEU A 77 14.66 6.67 -34.52
CA LEU A 77 13.95 6.70 -33.24
C LEU A 77 13.61 5.25 -32.88
N THR A 78 14.60 4.48 -32.51
CA THR A 78 14.36 3.26 -31.75
C THR A 78 13.74 3.73 -30.44
N SER A 79 12.42 3.74 -30.39
CA SER A 79 11.70 3.82 -29.13
C SER A 79 12.24 2.68 -28.28
N LYS A 80 13.10 3.03 -27.29
CA LYS A 80 13.56 2.08 -26.28
C LYS A 80 12.30 1.47 -25.69
N ALA A 81 12.03 0.22 -26.04
CA ALA A 81 10.91 -0.52 -25.46
C ALA A 81 11.10 -0.44 -23.95
N VAL A 82 10.17 0.20 -23.26
CA VAL A 82 10.19 0.23 -21.82
C VAL A 82 10.01 -1.20 -21.39
N GLU A 83 11.05 -1.79 -20.80
CA GLU A 83 10.97 -3.15 -20.25
C GLU A 83 9.77 -3.22 -19.31
N PRO A 84 8.92 -4.26 -19.43
CA PRO A 84 7.77 -4.39 -18.57
C PRO A 84 8.22 -4.51 -17.12
N LYS A 85 7.64 -3.69 -16.25
CA LYS A 85 7.94 -3.67 -14.80
C LYS A 85 7.68 -5.03 -14.14
N PHE A 86 6.76 -5.81 -14.70
CA PHE A 86 6.34 -7.10 -14.18
C PHE A 86 6.54 -8.20 -15.23
N SER A 87 7.04 -9.36 -14.78
CA SER A 87 7.16 -10.56 -15.60
C SER A 87 6.51 -11.75 -14.90
N LEU A 88 5.48 -12.31 -15.51
CA LEU A 88 4.78 -13.49 -14.98
C LEU A 88 5.62 -14.77 -15.09
N SER A 89 6.62 -14.78 -15.99
CA SER A 89 7.50 -15.94 -16.18
C SER A 89 8.45 -16.18 -14.99
N THR A 90 8.61 -15.18 -14.11
CA THR A 90 9.47 -15.30 -12.93
C THR A 90 8.76 -15.94 -11.72
N ILE A 91 7.46 -16.23 -11.84
CA ILE A 91 6.66 -16.82 -10.77
C ILE A 91 6.39 -18.28 -11.11
N SER A 92 6.91 -19.21 -10.30
CA SER A 92 6.62 -20.62 -10.50
C SER A 92 5.19 -20.96 -10.08
N ASP A 93 4.57 -21.92 -10.77
CA ASP A 93 3.20 -22.33 -10.45
C ASP A 93 3.09 -22.92 -9.04
N GLN A 94 4.11 -23.64 -8.58
CA GLN A 94 4.17 -24.19 -7.22
C GLN A 94 4.17 -23.06 -6.17
N GLN A 95 4.95 -22.00 -6.37
CA GLN A 95 4.97 -20.84 -5.46
C GLN A 95 3.62 -20.14 -5.45
N ALA A 96 3.03 -19.92 -6.64
CA ALA A 96 1.73 -19.28 -6.75
C ALA A 96 0.64 -20.08 -6.03
N HIS A 97 0.56 -21.41 -6.23
CA HIS A 97 -0.42 -22.26 -5.54
C HIS A 97 -0.23 -22.25 -4.02
N SER A 98 1.02 -22.31 -3.55
CA SER A 98 1.33 -22.23 -2.12
C SER A 98 0.90 -20.89 -1.52
N TYR A 99 1.14 -19.79 -2.25
CA TYR A 99 0.73 -18.46 -1.86
C TYR A 99 -0.80 -18.33 -1.79
N ILE A 100 -1.50 -18.80 -2.81
CA ILE A 100 -2.96 -18.81 -2.87
C ILE A 100 -3.53 -19.59 -1.68
N LYS A 101 -3.03 -20.81 -1.42
CA LYS A 101 -3.47 -21.63 -0.27
C LYS A 101 -3.28 -20.89 1.05
N ARG A 102 -2.16 -20.19 1.22
CA ARG A 102 -1.82 -19.44 2.44
C ARG A 102 -2.75 -18.25 2.65
N PHE A 103 -3.05 -17.48 1.59
CA PHE A 103 -3.72 -16.19 1.71
C PHE A 103 -5.20 -16.18 1.26
N ALA A 104 -5.77 -17.30 0.78
CA ALA A 104 -7.15 -17.35 0.31
C ALA A 104 -8.16 -16.86 1.36
N LYS A 105 -8.01 -17.30 2.62
CA LYS A 105 -8.88 -16.86 3.72
C LYS A 105 -8.74 -15.35 4.00
N VAL A 106 -7.51 -14.83 3.89
CA VAL A 106 -7.24 -13.39 4.09
C VAL A 106 -7.87 -12.58 2.98
N ALA A 107 -7.71 -13.00 1.71
CA ALA A 107 -8.29 -12.32 0.56
C ALA A 107 -9.83 -12.22 0.67
N ARG A 108 -10.50 -13.32 1.04
CA ARG A 108 -11.95 -13.32 1.28
C ARG A 108 -12.35 -12.42 2.44
N ALA A 109 -11.63 -12.46 3.56
CA ALA A 109 -11.91 -11.59 4.70
C ALA A 109 -11.74 -10.10 4.37
N GLU A 110 -10.79 -9.74 3.48
CA GLU A 110 -10.64 -8.38 2.99
C GLU A 110 -11.78 -7.99 2.03
N MET A 111 -12.26 -8.93 1.20
CA MET A 111 -13.44 -8.73 0.35
C MET A 111 -14.69 -8.51 1.20
N ASP A 112 -14.97 -9.38 2.17
CA ASP A 112 -16.14 -9.26 3.07
C ASP A 112 -16.14 -7.93 3.84
N LYS A 113 -14.95 -7.46 4.23
CA LYS A 113 -14.83 -6.25 5.06
C LYS A 113 -14.82 -4.95 4.25
N PHE A 114 -14.16 -4.94 3.09
CA PHE A 114 -13.91 -3.73 2.31
C PHE A 114 -14.56 -3.73 0.94
N GLY A 115 -15.10 -4.86 0.47
CA GLY A 115 -15.66 -4.98 -0.88
C GLY A 115 -14.59 -5.01 -1.99
N ILE A 116 -13.34 -5.35 -1.66
CA ILE A 116 -12.27 -5.53 -2.64
C ILE A 116 -12.38 -6.94 -3.19
N PRO A 117 -12.57 -7.18 -4.51
CA PRO A 117 -12.63 -8.54 -5.03
C PRO A 117 -11.43 -9.38 -4.57
N ALA A 118 -11.69 -10.54 -3.97
CA ALA A 118 -10.65 -11.40 -3.41
C ALA A 118 -9.66 -11.85 -4.49
N SER A 119 -10.15 -12.11 -5.70
CA SER A 119 -9.33 -12.42 -6.87
C SER A 119 -8.37 -11.29 -7.24
N ILE A 120 -8.82 -10.04 -7.23
CA ILE A 120 -7.99 -8.85 -7.48
C ILE A 120 -6.91 -8.72 -6.41
N LYS A 121 -7.31 -8.80 -5.14
CA LYS A 121 -6.38 -8.67 -4.00
C LYS A 121 -5.30 -9.75 -4.03
N MET A 122 -5.71 -11.00 -4.33
CA MET A 122 -4.80 -12.13 -4.48
C MET A 122 -3.84 -11.94 -5.65
N ALA A 123 -4.34 -11.52 -6.81
CA ALA A 123 -3.53 -11.28 -7.99
C ALA A 123 -2.48 -10.17 -7.76
N GLN A 124 -2.85 -9.09 -7.06
CA GLN A 124 -1.92 -8.04 -6.66
C GLN A 124 -0.80 -8.61 -5.77
N GLY A 125 -1.17 -9.37 -4.73
CA GLY A 125 -0.20 -9.98 -3.84
C GLY A 125 0.76 -10.93 -4.56
N ILE A 126 0.27 -11.75 -5.49
CA ILE A 126 1.10 -12.64 -6.32
C ILE A 126 2.06 -11.82 -7.19
N LEU A 127 1.55 -10.80 -7.88
CA LEU A 127 2.31 -10.00 -8.82
C LEU A 127 3.41 -9.19 -8.12
N GLU A 128 3.05 -8.43 -7.10
CA GLU A 128 3.94 -7.48 -6.43
C GLU A 128 5.00 -8.18 -5.57
N SER A 129 4.66 -9.32 -4.96
CA SER A 129 5.58 -10.05 -4.09
C SER A 129 6.28 -11.23 -4.77
N LYS A 130 6.05 -11.46 -6.08
CA LYS A 130 6.45 -12.69 -6.77
C LYS A 130 5.98 -13.95 -6.01
N ALA A 131 4.70 -13.97 -5.66
CA ALA A 131 4.10 -14.99 -4.81
C ALA A 131 4.81 -15.15 -3.44
N GLY A 132 5.22 -14.03 -2.85
CA GLY A 132 5.83 -13.97 -1.52
C GLY A 132 7.31 -14.34 -1.47
N THR A 133 7.99 -14.36 -2.61
CA THR A 133 9.41 -14.79 -2.69
C THR A 133 10.39 -13.64 -2.91
N ASN A 134 9.91 -12.41 -3.14
CA ASN A 134 10.81 -11.28 -3.22
C ASN A 134 11.29 -10.83 -1.82
N GLU A 135 12.35 -10.05 -1.79
CA GLU A 135 12.99 -9.57 -0.55
C GLU A 135 12.01 -8.81 0.35
N ASP A 136 11.20 -7.93 -0.24
CA ASP A 136 10.23 -7.11 0.51
C ASP A 136 9.22 -7.97 1.26
N ALA A 137 8.70 -9.04 0.63
CA ALA A 137 7.75 -9.94 1.27
C ALA A 137 8.41 -10.81 2.34
N MET A 138 9.63 -11.28 2.11
CA MET A 138 10.33 -12.16 3.04
C MET A 138 10.88 -11.41 4.25
N THR A 139 11.43 -10.22 4.06
CA THR A 139 12.11 -9.48 5.12
C THR A 139 11.16 -8.54 5.88
N TYR A 140 10.30 -7.84 5.15
CA TYR A 140 9.45 -6.79 5.72
C TYR A 140 7.96 -7.14 5.73
N ASN A 141 7.59 -8.37 5.36
CA ASN A 141 6.20 -8.81 5.16
C ASN A 141 5.42 -7.91 4.17
N ASN A 142 6.11 -7.23 3.24
CA ASN A 142 5.47 -6.35 2.26
C ASN A 142 5.11 -7.12 0.99
N HIS A 143 3.84 -7.44 0.82
CA HIS A 143 3.30 -8.20 -0.31
C HIS A 143 2.71 -7.33 -1.42
N PHE A 144 2.71 -6.00 -1.28
CA PHE A 144 2.06 -5.08 -2.23
C PHE A 144 3.04 -4.04 -2.80
N GLY A 145 4.32 -4.37 -2.80
CA GLY A 145 5.35 -3.67 -3.54
C GLY A 145 5.57 -2.22 -3.12
N GLN A 146 5.95 -1.40 -4.09
CA GLN A 146 6.43 -0.04 -3.85
C GLN A 146 5.43 0.89 -3.18
N ILE A 147 4.12 0.70 -3.44
CA ILE A 147 3.08 1.55 -2.82
C ILE A 147 3.03 1.38 -1.31
N MET A 148 3.54 0.26 -0.79
CA MET A 148 3.63 -0.05 0.62
C MET A 148 5.06 0.01 1.14
N SER A 149 6.02 0.53 0.35
CA SER A 149 7.43 0.61 0.72
C SER A 149 7.67 1.58 1.88
N GLY A 150 8.78 1.38 2.59
CA GLY A 150 9.17 2.21 3.73
C GLY A 150 8.46 1.87 5.04
N ASN A 151 7.58 0.85 5.04
CA ASN A 151 6.92 0.35 6.24
C ASN A 151 7.37 -1.08 6.52
N GLU A 152 7.65 -1.36 7.79
CA GLU A 152 7.85 -2.70 8.29
C GLU A 152 6.53 -3.22 8.87
N TYR A 153 6.18 -4.44 8.52
CA TYR A 153 4.95 -5.07 9.01
C TYR A 153 5.31 -6.23 9.92
N THR A 154 4.66 -6.33 11.08
CA THR A 154 4.87 -7.43 12.02
C THR A 154 4.37 -8.76 11.46
N SER A 155 3.52 -8.72 10.44
CA SER A 155 3.02 -9.89 9.73
C SER A 155 2.50 -9.54 8.34
N ALA A 156 2.49 -10.54 7.45
CA ALA A 156 1.86 -10.42 6.16
C ALA A 156 0.37 -10.00 6.26
N TRP A 157 -0.37 -10.51 7.26
CA TRP A 157 -1.77 -10.13 7.47
C TRP A 157 -1.93 -8.63 7.74
N GLN A 158 -1.04 -8.05 8.55
CA GLN A 158 -1.04 -6.61 8.82
C GLN A 158 -0.81 -5.80 7.52
N ASN A 159 0.12 -6.23 6.68
CA ASN A 159 0.36 -5.60 5.37
C ASN A 159 -0.88 -5.71 4.46
N TRP A 160 -1.54 -6.88 4.39
CA TRP A 160 -2.76 -7.08 3.64
C TRP A 160 -3.87 -6.11 4.08
N ARG A 161 -4.06 -5.96 5.39
CA ARG A 161 -5.01 -5.02 5.96
C ARG A 161 -4.65 -3.57 5.68
N ALA A 162 -3.39 -3.20 5.87
CA ALA A 162 -2.89 -1.85 5.61
C ALA A 162 -3.08 -1.45 4.14
N HIS A 163 -2.83 -2.39 3.22
CA HIS A 163 -3.08 -2.15 1.81
C HIS A 163 -4.57 -1.95 1.48
N SER A 164 -5.48 -2.66 2.13
CA SER A 164 -6.93 -2.42 1.93
C SER A 164 -7.35 -1.03 2.41
N LEU A 165 -6.83 -0.59 3.55
CA LEU A 165 -7.07 0.75 4.07
C LEU A 165 -6.48 1.83 3.14
N LEU A 166 -5.26 1.62 2.63
CA LEU A 166 -4.65 2.52 1.65
C LEU A 166 -5.50 2.66 0.39
N LEU A 167 -6.01 1.53 -0.15
CA LEU A 167 -6.89 1.58 -1.32
C LEU A 167 -8.17 2.36 -1.02
N GLN A 168 -8.78 2.18 0.14
CA GLN A 168 -10.00 2.86 0.54
C GLN A 168 -9.79 4.37 0.68
N GLU A 169 -8.67 4.78 1.26
CA GLU A 169 -8.33 6.18 1.50
C GLU A 169 -7.94 6.90 0.22
N ASN A 170 -7.02 6.30 -0.56
CA ASN A 170 -6.40 7.00 -1.68
C ASN A 170 -7.11 6.76 -3.04
N TYR A 171 -7.90 5.69 -3.15
CA TYR A 171 -8.54 5.30 -4.41
C TYR A 171 -10.03 4.99 -4.26
N PRO A 172 -10.84 5.92 -3.71
CA PRO A 172 -12.26 5.66 -3.41
C PRO A 172 -13.10 5.36 -4.66
N SER A 173 -12.61 5.70 -5.87
CA SER A 173 -13.27 5.36 -7.12
C SER A 173 -13.38 3.86 -7.36
N LEU A 174 -12.43 3.07 -6.86
CA LEU A 174 -12.45 1.62 -6.96
C LEU A 174 -13.69 1.01 -6.29
N PHE A 175 -14.05 1.53 -5.12
CA PHE A 175 -15.15 1.00 -4.30
C PHE A 175 -16.55 1.28 -4.87
N LYS A 176 -16.65 2.17 -5.86
CA LYS A 176 -17.89 2.41 -6.63
C LYS A 176 -18.16 1.34 -7.68
N LEU A 177 -17.22 0.44 -7.92
CA LEU A 177 -17.28 -0.56 -8.98
C LEU A 177 -17.91 -1.88 -8.54
N GLY A 178 -18.19 -2.02 -7.24
CA GLY A 178 -18.61 -3.29 -6.63
C GLY A 178 -17.56 -4.38 -6.86
N GLU A 179 -17.96 -5.63 -6.82
CA GLU A 179 -17.07 -6.79 -6.90
C GLU A 179 -16.64 -7.16 -8.33
N ASN A 180 -16.82 -6.26 -9.30
CA ASN A 180 -16.49 -6.54 -10.70
C ASN A 180 -14.99 -6.40 -10.98
N ARG A 181 -14.25 -7.52 -10.92
CA ARG A 181 -12.80 -7.57 -11.14
C ARG A 181 -12.32 -6.94 -12.46
N LYS A 182 -13.09 -7.06 -13.56
CA LYS A 182 -12.71 -6.44 -14.84
C LYS A 182 -12.77 -4.93 -14.78
N LYS A 183 -13.76 -4.38 -14.06
CA LYS A 183 -13.85 -2.93 -13.82
C LYS A 183 -12.71 -2.45 -12.93
N TRP A 184 -12.35 -3.20 -11.90
CA TRP A 184 -11.20 -2.91 -11.03
C TRP A 184 -9.89 -2.88 -11.83
N ALA A 185 -9.63 -3.91 -12.63
CA ALA A 185 -8.44 -3.98 -13.48
C ALA A 185 -8.33 -2.78 -14.43
N LYS A 186 -9.45 -2.39 -15.08
CA LYS A 186 -9.51 -1.21 -15.96
C LYS A 186 -9.26 0.08 -15.17
N GLU A 187 -9.82 0.20 -13.98
CA GLU A 187 -9.68 1.38 -13.13
C GLU A 187 -8.26 1.56 -12.63
N PHE A 188 -7.55 0.49 -12.25
CA PHE A 188 -6.12 0.58 -11.88
C PHE A 188 -5.27 1.19 -13.00
N LYS A 189 -5.56 0.84 -14.26
CA LYS A 189 -4.91 1.48 -15.41
C LYS A 189 -5.25 2.96 -15.49
N ARG A 190 -6.53 3.32 -15.33
CA ARG A 190 -7.02 4.71 -15.45
C ARG A 190 -6.42 5.63 -14.40
N ILE A 191 -6.30 5.15 -13.16
CA ILE A 191 -5.75 5.94 -12.03
C ILE A 191 -4.22 5.90 -11.96
N GLY A 192 -3.55 5.16 -12.84
CA GLY A 192 -2.09 5.06 -12.86
C GLY A 192 -1.50 4.39 -11.61
N TYR A 193 -2.23 3.43 -11.01
CA TYR A 193 -1.89 2.82 -9.72
C TYR A 193 -0.44 2.34 -9.61
N SER A 194 0.07 1.62 -10.62
CA SER A 194 1.42 1.05 -10.58
C SER A 194 2.44 1.81 -11.46
N GLY A 195 1.99 2.80 -12.23
CA GLY A 195 2.77 3.42 -13.29
C GLY A 195 2.96 2.55 -14.55
N ASP A 196 2.59 1.27 -14.50
CA ASP A 196 2.60 0.37 -15.67
C ASP A 196 1.20 0.31 -16.31
N ARG A 197 1.12 0.66 -17.60
CA ARG A 197 -0.16 0.69 -18.33
C ARG A 197 -0.81 -0.68 -18.48
N ASN A 198 -0.03 -1.75 -18.35
CA ASN A 198 -0.50 -3.14 -18.50
C ASN A 198 -0.85 -3.79 -17.15
N TYR A 199 -0.71 -3.05 -16.04
CA TYR A 199 -0.93 -3.58 -14.69
C TYR A 199 -2.26 -4.32 -14.55
N GLY A 200 -3.36 -3.68 -14.98
CA GLY A 200 -4.68 -4.31 -14.93
C GLY A 200 -4.77 -5.59 -15.74
N GLN A 201 -4.07 -5.67 -16.89
CA GLN A 201 -4.04 -6.89 -17.71
C GLN A 201 -3.26 -8.01 -16.99
N TYR A 202 -2.12 -7.71 -16.39
CA TYR A 202 -1.37 -8.70 -15.59
C TYR A 202 -2.22 -9.30 -14.47
N LEU A 203 -3.04 -8.47 -13.81
CA LEU A 203 -3.95 -8.97 -12.79
C LEU A 203 -4.97 -9.96 -13.36
N LEU A 204 -5.57 -9.63 -14.51
CA LEU A 204 -6.53 -10.52 -15.16
C LEU A 204 -5.87 -11.82 -15.63
N ASP A 205 -4.68 -11.76 -16.20
CA ASP A 205 -3.92 -12.93 -16.63
C ASP A 205 -3.60 -13.87 -15.45
N ILE A 206 -3.23 -13.33 -14.30
CA ILE A 206 -3.02 -14.10 -13.06
C ILE A 206 -4.33 -14.72 -12.57
N ILE A 207 -5.41 -13.93 -12.57
CA ILE A 207 -6.73 -14.41 -12.15
C ILE A 207 -7.19 -15.59 -13.03
N ASP A 208 -7.04 -15.48 -14.33
CA ASP A 208 -7.44 -16.53 -15.27
C ASP A 208 -6.49 -17.74 -15.18
N LYS A 209 -5.17 -17.52 -15.12
CA LYS A 209 -4.16 -18.59 -15.02
C LYS A 209 -4.37 -19.48 -13.80
N TYR A 210 -4.67 -18.89 -12.63
CA TYR A 210 -4.80 -19.62 -11.38
C TYR A 210 -6.25 -19.79 -10.92
N ASN A 211 -7.23 -19.51 -11.78
CA ASN A 211 -8.67 -19.63 -11.50
C ASN A 211 -9.09 -18.91 -10.20
N LEU A 212 -8.52 -17.69 -9.96
CA LEU A 212 -8.77 -16.95 -8.72
C LEU A 212 -10.20 -16.41 -8.61
N LYS A 213 -10.97 -16.44 -9.69
CA LYS A 213 -12.40 -16.05 -9.69
C LYS A 213 -13.24 -16.86 -8.69
N ASP A 214 -12.79 -18.04 -8.30
CA ASP A 214 -13.46 -18.89 -7.31
C ASP A 214 -13.26 -18.38 -5.87
N LEU A 215 -12.49 -17.32 -5.69
CA LEU A 215 -12.30 -16.65 -4.41
C LEU A 215 -13.36 -15.56 -4.14
N ASP A 216 -13.96 -14.98 -5.21
CA ASP A 216 -14.94 -13.89 -5.15
C ASP A 216 -16.33 -14.34 -4.68
#